data_12d650d117d723896030afaaf93294ad
#
_entry.id   12d650d117d723896030afaaf93294ad
#
_cell.length_a   1.000
_cell.length_b   1.000
_cell.length_c   1.000
_cell.angle_alpha   90.00
_cell.angle_beta   90.00
_cell.angle_gamma   90.00
#
_symmetry.space_group_name_H-M   'P 1'
#
loop_
_entity.id
_entity.type
_entity.pdbx_description
1 polymer ?
#
loop_
_entity_poly.entity_id
_entity_poly.type
_entity_poly.pdbx_seq_one_letter_code
_entity_poly.pdbx_strand_id
1 'polypeptide(L)'
;NGGAADKGKTFSMGNQITFSGSGELDNGMTVSLSFTLDQGDDTTAASGPFDGHSVTVSSDTLGTIKFSGEGGKSSTAAIDTSAAGDLWDNYDDEEMEPTETGTSDNMFMYTLPAMVDGISANVSYEPTGEGTESAIQYGVTYSGIDGLSVSYATGDDSTPVGDAGSASVFKASYAYGPVTIAYSDFEYDTTGTSSDDDMEGAKITYTVSDEISISYATEEVKTGTKLTAEYKEMAVDYTTGGMTLSASMGEVEDRDGTTAAIEDQERWYLGASF
;
A
#
# COMPACT_ATOMS: atom_id res chain seq x y z
N ASN A 1 22.45 3.63 0.85
CA ASN A 1 22.26 5.05 1.10
C ASN A 1 23.56 5.79 0.84
N GLY A 2 23.61 6.57 -0.25
CA GLY A 2 24.79 7.32 -0.69
C GLY A 2 24.72 8.84 -0.50
N GLY A 3 23.76 9.33 0.25
CA GLY A 3 23.60 10.75 0.53
C GLY A 3 24.65 11.27 1.53
N ALA A 4 25.14 12.49 1.36
CA ALA A 4 26.19 13.09 2.19
C ALA A 4 25.80 13.30 3.68
N ALA A 5 24.53 13.15 4.03
CA ALA A 5 24.01 13.31 5.40
C ALA A 5 23.67 11.98 6.07
N ASP A 6 23.73 10.88 5.35
CA ASP A 6 23.24 9.61 5.86
C ASP A 6 24.30 8.90 6.70
N LYS A 7 23.99 8.73 7.96
CA LYS A 7 24.93 8.11 8.94
C LYS A 7 24.93 6.58 8.86
N GLY A 8 24.28 5.99 7.86
CA GLY A 8 24.14 4.54 7.68
C GLY A 8 23.39 3.88 8.83
N LYS A 9 22.38 3.10 8.54
CA LYS A 9 21.69 2.27 9.55
C LYS A 9 22.62 1.12 9.96
N THR A 10 22.72 0.87 11.24
CA THR A 10 23.37 -0.33 11.77
C THR A 10 22.54 -1.55 11.43
N PHE A 11 23.15 -2.73 11.46
CA PHE A 11 22.40 -3.98 11.31
C PHE A 11 21.33 -4.07 12.40
N SER A 12 20.10 -4.37 12.01
CA SER A 12 19.00 -4.66 12.91
C SER A 12 18.45 -6.05 12.61
N MET A 13 17.88 -6.69 13.62
CA MET A 13 17.20 -7.98 13.50
C MET A 13 15.80 -7.83 14.09
N GLY A 14 14.78 -8.23 13.34
CA GLY A 14 13.41 -8.28 13.86
C GLY A 14 13.29 -9.31 15.01
N ASN A 15 12.45 -9.02 15.98
CA ASN A 15 12.16 -9.86 17.16
C ASN A 15 10.68 -10.27 17.24
N GLN A 16 10.01 -10.27 16.12
CA GLN A 16 8.60 -10.53 15.95
C GLN A 16 8.29 -12.04 15.88
N ILE A 17 7.20 -12.48 16.53
CA ILE A 17 6.69 -13.84 16.44
C ILE A 17 5.22 -13.79 16.05
N THR A 18 4.88 -14.43 14.92
CA THR A 18 3.49 -14.57 14.48
C THR A 18 2.98 -15.98 14.77
N PHE A 19 1.81 -16.06 15.41
CA PHE A 19 1.07 -17.28 15.60
C PHE A 19 -0.13 -17.30 14.66
N SER A 20 -0.31 -18.40 13.94
CA SER A 20 -1.45 -18.61 13.07
C SER A 20 -2.03 -20.01 13.23
N GLY A 21 -3.33 -20.12 13.08
CA GLY A 21 -4.04 -21.38 13.12
C GLY A 21 -5.32 -21.33 12.33
N SER A 22 -5.77 -22.46 11.82
CA SER A 22 -7.05 -22.57 11.12
C SER A 22 -7.73 -23.90 11.40
N GLY A 23 -9.05 -23.91 11.29
CA GLY A 23 -9.89 -25.10 11.43
C GLY A 23 -11.17 -24.99 10.64
N GLU A 24 -11.70 -26.12 10.23
CA GLU A 24 -12.99 -26.21 9.56
C GLU A 24 -14.10 -26.45 10.61
N LEU A 25 -15.20 -25.75 10.45
CA LEU A 25 -16.41 -25.92 11.26
C LEU A 25 -17.30 -27.01 10.65
N ASP A 26 -18.20 -27.58 11.47
CA ASP A 26 -19.13 -28.63 11.04
C ASP A 26 -20.04 -28.23 9.87
N ASN A 27 -20.20 -26.94 9.61
CA ASN A 27 -20.99 -26.39 8.51
C ASN A 27 -20.15 -26.12 7.24
N GLY A 28 -18.90 -26.56 7.19
CA GLY A 28 -17.98 -26.39 6.06
C GLY A 28 -17.32 -25.01 5.95
N MET A 29 -17.52 -24.11 6.92
CA MET A 29 -16.82 -22.83 6.96
C MET A 29 -15.43 -23.02 7.57
N THR A 30 -14.45 -22.28 7.10
CA THR A 30 -13.11 -22.24 7.67
C THR A 30 -12.95 -21.00 8.55
N VAL A 31 -12.44 -21.21 9.76
CA VAL A 31 -12.03 -20.13 10.67
C VAL A 31 -10.52 -20.13 10.76
N SER A 32 -9.90 -18.97 10.62
CA SER A 32 -8.48 -18.78 10.85
C SER A 32 -8.22 -17.60 11.78
N LEU A 33 -7.15 -17.73 12.54
CA LEU A 33 -6.65 -16.75 13.49
C LEU A 33 -5.20 -16.41 13.15
N SER A 34 -4.85 -15.16 13.28
CA SER A 34 -3.46 -14.72 13.26
C SER A 34 -3.26 -13.66 14.33
N PHE A 35 -2.17 -13.73 15.06
CA PHE A 35 -1.73 -12.64 15.92
C PHE A 35 -0.20 -12.60 15.99
N THR A 36 0.32 -11.40 16.10
CA THR A 36 1.74 -11.12 16.14
C THR A 36 2.11 -10.60 17.52
N LEU A 37 3.22 -11.10 18.07
CA LEU A 37 3.89 -10.52 19.22
C LEU A 37 5.13 -9.83 18.72
N ASP A 38 5.20 -8.54 18.93
CA ASP A 38 6.38 -7.73 18.71
C ASP A 38 6.77 -7.01 20.01
N GLN A 39 8.06 -6.90 20.26
CA GLN A 39 8.57 -6.25 21.45
C GLN A 39 9.64 -5.26 21.07
N GLY A 40 9.28 -4.08 20.65
CA GLY A 40 10.30 -3.10 20.54
C GLY A 40 10.17 -1.93 19.59
N ASP A 41 9.14 -1.86 18.80
CA ASP A 41 8.94 -0.73 17.87
C ASP A 41 8.26 0.44 18.58
N ASP A 42 7.62 0.17 19.70
CA ASP A 42 6.89 1.19 20.44
C ASP A 42 7.73 1.84 21.54
N THR A 43 8.12 3.07 21.31
CA THR A 43 8.78 3.91 22.31
C THR A 43 7.82 4.49 23.37
N THR A 44 6.52 4.24 23.24
CA THR A 44 5.47 4.65 24.18
C THR A 44 5.00 3.48 25.03
N ALA A 45 5.14 3.62 26.33
CA ALA A 45 4.82 2.60 27.35
C ALA A 45 3.32 2.21 27.44
N ALA A 46 2.50 2.55 26.45
CA ALA A 46 1.07 2.31 26.41
C ALA A 46 0.64 1.18 25.47
N SER A 47 1.48 0.77 24.51
CA SER A 47 1.23 -0.35 23.62
C SER A 47 1.71 -1.65 24.26
N GLY A 48 0.84 -2.65 24.25
CA GLY A 48 1.16 -3.99 24.74
C GLY A 48 2.11 -4.72 23.76
N PRO A 49 2.52 -5.94 24.10
CA PRO A 49 3.36 -6.74 23.22
C PRO A 49 2.60 -7.34 22.02
N PHE A 50 1.34 -6.97 21.84
CA PHE A 50 0.52 -7.44 20.73
C PHE A 50 0.56 -6.40 19.61
N ASP A 51 0.90 -6.88 18.45
CA ASP A 51 0.83 -6.20 17.18
C ASP A 51 -0.32 -6.81 16.36
N GLY A 52 -0.35 -6.65 15.06
CA GLY A 52 -1.44 -7.07 14.19
C GLY A 52 -2.11 -8.38 14.56
N HIS A 53 -3.44 -8.37 14.73
CA HIS A 53 -4.22 -9.56 15.03
C HIS A 53 -5.54 -9.58 14.26
N SER A 54 -5.94 -10.78 13.81
CA SER A 54 -7.16 -10.92 13.02
C SER A 54 -7.83 -12.29 13.16
N VAL A 55 -9.15 -12.29 12.92
CA VAL A 55 -9.98 -13.48 12.76
C VAL A 55 -10.60 -13.44 11.37
N THR A 56 -10.50 -14.54 10.64
CA THR A 56 -11.12 -14.68 9.32
C THR A 56 -12.08 -15.85 9.33
N VAL A 57 -13.28 -15.65 8.81
CA VAL A 57 -14.27 -16.70 8.55
C VAL A 57 -14.55 -16.72 7.06
N SER A 58 -14.34 -17.86 6.40
CA SER A 58 -14.50 -18.02 4.96
C SER A 58 -15.42 -19.17 4.60
N SER A 59 -16.12 -18.98 3.49
CA SER A 59 -17.01 -19.95 2.87
C SER A 59 -17.01 -19.75 1.35
N ASP A 60 -16.94 -20.83 0.59
CA ASP A 60 -16.97 -20.79 -0.88
C ASP A 60 -18.24 -20.13 -1.43
N THR A 61 -19.35 -20.24 -0.69
CA THR A 61 -20.66 -19.73 -1.12
C THR A 61 -21.04 -18.38 -0.52
N LEU A 62 -20.52 -18.05 0.65
CA LEU A 62 -20.87 -16.82 1.38
C LEU A 62 -19.77 -15.78 1.35
N GLY A 63 -18.60 -16.11 0.80
CA GLY A 63 -17.45 -15.22 0.79
C GLY A 63 -16.65 -15.26 2.11
N THR A 64 -15.89 -14.21 2.35
CA THR A 64 -14.96 -14.12 3.48
C THR A 64 -15.19 -12.86 4.27
N ILE A 65 -15.32 -13.00 5.59
CA ILE A 65 -15.30 -11.87 6.51
C ILE A 65 -14.01 -11.95 7.36
N LYS A 66 -13.25 -10.87 7.38
CA LYS A 66 -12.08 -10.69 8.22
C LYS A 66 -12.34 -9.57 9.21
N PHE A 67 -12.13 -9.84 10.48
CA PHE A 67 -12.04 -8.82 11.51
C PHE A 67 -10.56 -8.65 11.87
N SER A 68 -10.06 -7.43 11.74
CA SER A 68 -8.71 -7.06 12.19
C SER A 68 -8.86 -6.21 13.45
N GLY A 69 -8.35 -6.69 14.57
CA GLY A 69 -8.31 -5.92 15.80
C GLY A 69 -7.23 -4.86 15.76
N GLU A 70 -6.18 -5.09 14.98
CA GLU A 70 -5.07 -4.19 14.72
C GLU A 70 -4.48 -4.49 13.34
N GLY A 71 -3.97 -3.46 12.65
CA GLY A 71 -3.37 -3.60 11.32
C GLY A 71 -4.36 -3.99 10.22
N GLY A 72 -5.61 -3.55 10.34
CA GLY A 72 -6.62 -3.69 9.29
C GLY A 72 -6.28 -2.80 8.10
N LYS A 73 -6.64 -3.23 6.88
CA LYS A 73 -6.58 -2.42 5.67
C LYS A 73 -7.98 -2.27 5.09
N SER A 74 -8.36 -1.04 4.78
CA SER A 74 -9.60 -0.73 4.06
C SER A 74 -9.56 -1.20 2.60
N SER A 75 -10.65 -1.01 1.89
CA SER A 75 -10.70 -1.34 0.46
C SER A 75 -9.77 -0.49 -0.38
N THR A 76 -9.56 0.79 -0.04
CA THR A 76 -8.58 1.67 -0.69
C THR A 76 -7.17 1.30 -0.28
N ALA A 77 -6.88 1.16 1.03
CA ALA A 77 -5.57 0.80 1.55
C ALA A 77 -5.06 -0.58 1.08
N ALA A 78 -5.93 -1.45 0.59
CA ALA A 78 -5.54 -2.72 0.00
C ALA A 78 -4.88 -2.59 -1.38
N ILE A 79 -5.05 -1.44 -2.06
CA ILE A 79 -4.56 -1.18 -3.41
C ILE A 79 -3.89 0.20 -3.58
N ASP A 80 -3.67 0.95 -2.49
CA ASP A 80 -3.14 2.32 -2.49
C ASP A 80 -1.69 2.42 -2.96
N THR A 81 -0.85 1.42 -2.70
CA THR A 81 0.52 1.41 -3.24
C THR A 81 0.52 1.74 -4.72
N SER A 82 1.26 2.75 -5.13
CA SER A 82 1.29 3.23 -6.50
C SER A 82 1.79 2.18 -7.50
N ALA A 83 1.49 2.37 -8.76
CA ALA A 83 2.04 1.52 -9.82
C ALA A 83 3.57 1.65 -9.95
N ALA A 84 4.11 2.79 -9.54
CA ALA A 84 5.54 3.06 -9.47
C ALA A 84 6.22 2.33 -8.30
N GLY A 85 5.48 2.09 -7.20
CA GLY A 85 5.93 1.41 -6.00
C GLY A 85 6.29 2.38 -4.88
N ASP A 86 5.51 3.45 -4.69
CA ASP A 86 5.66 4.47 -3.66
C ASP A 86 7.10 5.03 -3.64
N LEU A 87 7.49 5.63 -4.77
CA LEU A 87 8.84 6.17 -4.94
C LEU A 87 9.16 7.26 -3.91
N TRP A 88 8.12 8.00 -3.47
CA TRP A 88 8.22 9.04 -2.45
C TRP A 88 8.80 8.50 -1.14
N ASP A 89 8.42 7.30 -0.70
CA ASP A 89 8.91 6.65 0.53
C ASP A 89 10.43 6.34 0.50
N ASN A 90 11.03 6.42 -0.66
CA ASN A 90 12.46 6.21 -0.81
C ASN A 90 13.31 7.45 -0.47
N TYR A 91 12.69 8.58 -0.24
CA TYR A 91 13.37 9.85 0.09
C TYR A 91 12.96 10.26 1.50
N ASP A 92 13.91 10.44 2.40
CA ASP A 92 13.70 10.77 3.83
C ASP A 92 13.04 12.16 3.99
N ASP A 93 11.78 12.31 3.58
CA ASP A 93 11.03 13.54 3.70
C ASP A 93 9.56 13.27 3.98
N GLU A 94 9.15 13.53 5.22
CA GLU A 94 7.76 13.39 5.66
C GLU A 94 6.82 14.49 5.09
N GLU A 95 7.36 15.44 4.32
CA GLU A 95 6.57 16.59 3.87
C GLU A 95 5.69 16.29 2.65
N MET A 96 6.04 15.28 1.84
CA MET A 96 5.29 14.87 0.65
C MET A 96 4.68 13.48 0.80
N GLU A 97 4.47 13.03 2.02
CA GLU A 97 3.77 11.78 2.31
C GLU A 97 2.26 11.95 2.04
N PRO A 98 1.68 11.20 1.10
CA PRO A 98 0.23 11.21 0.90
C PRO A 98 -0.49 10.67 2.12
N THR A 99 -1.69 11.17 2.39
CA THR A 99 -2.52 10.68 3.48
C THR A 99 -2.82 9.19 3.29
N GLU A 100 -2.31 8.34 4.17
CA GLU A 100 -2.67 6.93 4.18
C GLU A 100 -4.13 6.77 4.61
N THR A 101 -4.91 6.04 3.82
CA THR A 101 -6.32 5.81 4.09
C THR A 101 -6.55 4.43 4.67
N GLY A 102 -7.35 4.38 5.75
CA GLY A 102 -8.00 3.16 6.19
C GLY A 102 -7.08 2.03 6.63
N THR A 103 -5.94 2.34 7.25
CA THR A 103 -5.25 1.38 8.12
C THR A 103 -5.77 1.61 9.54
N SER A 104 -6.57 0.71 10.07
CA SER A 104 -7.17 0.95 11.35
C SER A 104 -7.35 -0.31 12.18
N ASP A 105 -7.53 -0.06 13.48
CA ASP A 105 -7.88 -1.05 14.45
C ASP A 105 -9.38 -1.31 14.44
N ASN A 106 -9.78 -2.54 14.77
CA ASN A 106 -11.18 -2.96 14.84
C ASN A 106 -11.96 -2.87 13.53
N MET A 107 -11.31 -3.12 12.42
CA MET A 107 -11.86 -3.05 11.08
C MET A 107 -12.44 -4.40 10.61
N PHE A 108 -13.56 -4.34 9.89
CA PHE A 108 -14.14 -5.45 9.15
C PHE A 108 -13.86 -5.31 7.65
N MET A 109 -13.46 -6.42 7.02
CA MET A 109 -13.39 -6.56 5.57
C MET A 109 -14.27 -7.73 5.16
N TYR A 110 -15.23 -7.50 4.28
CA TYR A 110 -16.00 -8.55 3.65
C TYR A 110 -15.65 -8.65 2.18
N THR A 111 -15.19 -9.82 1.76
CA THR A 111 -14.93 -10.13 0.35
C THR A 111 -16.05 -11.05 -0.14
N LEU A 112 -16.71 -10.64 -1.23
CA LEU A 112 -17.79 -11.40 -1.84
C LEU A 112 -17.28 -12.74 -2.37
N PRO A 113 -18.13 -13.79 -2.40
CA PRO A 113 -17.77 -15.04 -3.07
C PRO A 113 -17.57 -14.78 -4.58
N ALA A 114 -16.76 -15.59 -5.22
CA ALA A 114 -16.54 -15.50 -6.66
C ALA A 114 -17.83 -15.83 -7.43
N MET A 115 -18.57 -14.82 -7.84
CA MET A 115 -19.83 -14.95 -8.59
C MET A 115 -19.62 -14.84 -10.10
N VAL A 116 -18.57 -14.15 -10.52
CA VAL A 116 -18.20 -13.93 -11.92
C VAL A 116 -16.70 -14.15 -12.05
N ASP A 117 -16.32 -14.93 -13.07
CA ASP A 117 -14.90 -15.18 -13.35
C ASP A 117 -14.14 -13.88 -13.57
N GLY A 118 -13.00 -13.76 -12.90
CA GLY A 118 -12.13 -12.61 -12.99
C GLY A 118 -12.62 -11.36 -12.25
N ILE A 119 -13.75 -11.41 -11.54
CA ILE A 119 -14.21 -10.28 -10.71
C ILE A 119 -14.11 -10.66 -9.23
N SER A 120 -13.43 -9.82 -8.46
CA SER A 120 -13.43 -9.81 -7.01
C SER A 120 -13.96 -8.48 -6.51
N ALA A 121 -14.80 -8.49 -5.47
CA ALA A 121 -15.31 -7.29 -4.85
C ALA A 121 -15.26 -7.40 -3.32
N ASN A 122 -15.03 -6.28 -2.66
CA ASN A 122 -14.96 -6.22 -1.20
C ASN A 122 -15.59 -4.95 -0.66
N VAL A 123 -15.91 -4.97 0.62
CA VAL A 123 -16.40 -3.84 1.41
C VAL A 123 -15.67 -3.85 2.73
N SER A 124 -15.09 -2.72 3.11
CA SER A 124 -14.53 -2.51 4.45
C SER A 124 -15.42 -1.62 5.28
N TYR A 125 -15.44 -1.86 6.58
CA TYR A 125 -16.16 -1.07 7.56
C TYR A 125 -15.30 -0.86 8.80
N GLU A 126 -15.08 0.39 9.14
CA GLU A 126 -14.42 0.81 10.36
C GLU A 126 -15.43 1.44 11.31
N PRO A 127 -15.84 0.72 12.36
CA PRO A 127 -16.69 1.27 13.40
C PRO A 127 -15.87 2.19 14.30
N THR A 128 -16.31 3.43 14.45
CA THR A 128 -15.66 4.41 15.32
C THR A 128 -16.53 4.78 16.50
N GLY A 129 -15.91 5.42 17.50
CA GLY A 129 -16.58 5.88 18.72
C GLY A 129 -17.22 7.26 18.59
N GLU A 130 -17.66 7.79 19.72
CA GLU A 130 -18.27 9.11 19.80
C GLU A 130 -17.29 10.21 19.35
N GLY A 131 -17.72 11.07 18.44
CA GLY A 131 -16.95 12.21 17.93
C GLY A 131 -16.18 11.94 16.64
N THR A 132 -16.26 10.71 16.09
CA THR A 132 -15.64 10.32 14.83
C THR A 132 -16.67 9.58 13.97
N GLU A 133 -16.73 9.85 12.69
CA GLU A 133 -17.61 9.16 11.76
C GLU A 133 -17.04 7.80 11.37
N SER A 134 -17.91 6.78 11.29
CA SER A 134 -17.51 5.44 10.83
C SER A 134 -17.26 5.47 9.31
N ALA A 135 -16.25 4.76 8.86
CA ALA A 135 -15.89 4.69 7.45
C ALA A 135 -16.44 3.43 6.76
N ILE A 136 -16.91 3.58 5.53
CA ILE A 136 -17.27 2.47 4.64
C ILE A 136 -16.59 2.69 3.30
N GLN A 137 -15.88 1.66 2.83
CA GLN A 137 -15.24 1.70 1.53
C GLN A 137 -15.54 0.45 0.72
N TYR A 138 -15.47 0.57 -0.59
CA TYR A 138 -15.81 -0.46 -1.57
C TYR A 138 -14.67 -0.65 -2.53
N GLY A 139 -14.34 -1.90 -2.85
CA GLY A 139 -13.32 -2.24 -3.82
C GLY A 139 -13.80 -3.26 -4.84
N VAL A 140 -13.32 -3.14 -6.06
CA VAL A 140 -13.52 -4.12 -7.14
C VAL A 140 -12.24 -4.31 -7.92
N THR A 141 -11.94 -5.56 -8.24
CA THR A 141 -10.82 -5.92 -9.12
C THR A 141 -11.32 -6.81 -10.24
N TYR A 142 -10.90 -6.52 -11.47
CA TYR A 142 -11.12 -7.34 -12.64
C TYR A 142 -9.80 -7.91 -13.16
N SER A 143 -9.75 -9.24 -13.32
CA SER A 143 -8.61 -9.98 -13.85
C SER A 143 -9.03 -11.09 -14.83
N GLY A 144 -10.18 -10.93 -15.49
CA GLY A 144 -10.75 -11.94 -16.39
C GLY A 144 -10.09 -12.01 -17.79
N ILE A 145 -9.14 -11.13 -18.09
CA ILE A 145 -8.34 -11.16 -19.32
C ILE A 145 -6.90 -11.49 -18.93
N ASP A 146 -6.30 -12.43 -19.65
CA ASP A 146 -4.90 -12.83 -19.38
C ASP A 146 -3.95 -11.64 -19.47
N GLY A 147 -3.12 -11.50 -18.44
CA GLY A 147 -2.18 -10.39 -18.28
C GLY A 147 -2.80 -9.05 -17.83
N LEU A 148 -4.14 -8.89 -17.80
CA LEU A 148 -4.81 -7.67 -17.37
C LEU A 148 -5.27 -7.75 -15.92
N SER A 149 -4.96 -6.72 -15.13
CA SER A 149 -5.58 -6.46 -13.83
C SER A 149 -6.03 -5.00 -13.78
N VAL A 150 -7.27 -4.77 -13.36
CA VAL A 150 -7.83 -3.44 -13.14
C VAL A 150 -8.52 -3.43 -11.80
N SER A 151 -8.16 -2.51 -10.93
CA SER A 151 -8.74 -2.35 -9.60
C SER A 151 -9.24 -0.92 -9.41
N TYR A 152 -10.33 -0.79 -8.69
CA TYR A 152 -10.86 0.49 -8.23
C TYR A 152 -11.40 0.32 -6.82
N ALA A 153 -11.08 1.25 -5.94
CA ALA A 153 -11.65 1.32 -4.60
C ALA A 153 -11.97 2.78 -4.26
N THR A 154 -13.02 2.98 -3.47
CA THR A 154 -13.43 4.32 -3.00
C THR A 154 -14.30 4.21 -1.77
N GLY A 155 -14.39 5.28 -1.02
CA GLY A 155 -15.30 5.46 0.10
C GLY A 155 -14.82 6.48 1.11
N ASP A 156 -15.58 6.58 2.19
CA ASP A 156 -15.31 7.53 3.25
C ASP A 156 -14.17 7.02 4.15
N ASP A 157 -13.40 7.96 4.69
CA ASP A 157 -12.41 7.69 5.72
C ASP A 157 -12.95 8.10 7.11
N SER A 158 -12.40 7.48 8.16
CA SER A 158 -12.79 7.81 9.53
C SER A 158 -12.12 9.12 9.97
N THR A 159 -12.92 10.17 10.01
CA THR A 159 -12.46 11.51 10.37
C THR A 159 -13.27 12.07 11.53
N PRO A 160 -12.78 13.08 12.27
CA PRO A 160 -13.59 13.78 13.25
C PRO A 160 -14.89 14.32 12.63
N VAL A 161 -15.98 14.29 13.39
CA VAL A 161 -17.27 14.82 12.93
C VAL A 161 -17.13 16.27 12.44
N GLY A 162 -17.42 16.49 11.17
CA GLY A 162 -17.31 17.78 10.49
C GLY A 162 -16.13 17.93 9.53
N ASP A 163 -15.20 16.97 9.53
CA ASP A 163 -14.06 16.88 8.59
C ASP A 163 -14.17 15.57 7.80
N ALA A 164 -15.18 15.44 6.95
CA ALA A 164 -15.35 14.23 6.17
C ALA A 164 -14.19 14.09 5.17
N GLY A 165 -13.48 12.96 5.23
CA GLY A 165 -12.49 12.53 4.26
C GLY A 165 -13.06 11.48 3.33
N SER A 166 -12.63 11.46 2.08
CA SER A 166 -12.94 10.40 1.14
C SER A 166 -11.74 10.07 0.29
N ALA A 167 -11.57 8.79 -0.01
CA ALA A 167 -10.48 8.31 -0.83
C ALA A 167 -10.98 7.60 -2.08
N SER A 168 -10.25 7.71 -3.15
CA SER A 168 -10.41 6.87 -4.32
C SER A 168 -9.06 6.41 -4.86
N VAL A 169 -9.02 5.14 -5.31
CA VAL A 169 -7.82 4.54 -5.90
C VAL A 169 -8.20 3.80 -7.17
N PHE A 170 -7.56 4.15 -8.26
CA PHE A 170 -7.58 3.38 -9.50
C PHE A 170 -6.21 2.79 -9.76
N LYS A 171 -6.15 1.52 -10.15
CA LYS A 171 -4.91 0.84 -10.51
C LYS A 171 -5.15 -0.10 -11.67
N ALA A 172 -4.29 -0.07 -12.67
CA ALA A 172 -4.35 -0.97 -13.81
C ALA A 172 -2.95 -1.47 -14.18
N SER A 173 -2.87 -2.73 -14.58
CA SER A 173 -1.65 -3.30 -15.14
C SER A 173 -1.96 -4.25 -16.29
N TYR A 174 -1.08 -4.29 -17.28
CA TYR A 174 -1.19 -5.21 -18.40
C TYR A 174 0.17 -5.78 -18.79
N ALA A 175 0.25 -7.11 -18.76
CA ALA A 175 1.42 -7.86 -19.19
C ALA A 175 1.19 -8.44 -20.59
N TYR A 176 2.06 -8.11 -21.54
CA TYR A 176 2.04 -8.63 -22.89
C TYR A 176 3.44 -9.05 -23.34
N GLY A 177 3.65 -10.34 -23.48
CA GLY A 177 4.97 -10.90 -23.78
C GLY A 177 5.99 -10.49 -22.71
N PRO A 178 7.13 -9.88 -23.08
CA PRO A 178 8.14 -9.47 -22.11
C PRO A 178 7.87 -8.09 -21.46
N VAL A 179 6.78 -7.42 -21.83
CA VAL A 179 6.48 -6.05 -21.36
C VAL A 179 5.33 -6.08 -20.37
N THR A 180 5.48 -5.40 -19.24
CA THR A 180 4.40 -5.06 -18.34
C THR A 180 4.32 -3.54 -18.21
N ILE A 181 3.11 -3.00 -18.36
CA ILE A 181 2.81 -1.59 -18.08
C ILE A 181 1.85 -1.53 -16.90
N ALA A 182 2.02 -0.54 -16.05
CA ALA A 182 1.14 -0.30 -14.91
C ALA A 182 0.90 1.21 -14.74
N TYR A 183 -0.28 1.55 -14.25
CA TYR A 183 -0.71 2.90 -13.93
C TYR A 183 -1.56 2.88 -12.67
N SER A 184 -1.45 3.90 -11.84
CA SER A 184 -2.28 4.12 -10.68
C SER A 184 -2.56 5.60 -10.49
N ASP A 185 -3.69 5.86 -9.86
CA ASP A 185 -4.18 7.19 -9.52
C ASP A 185 -4.85 7.07 -8.14
N PHE A 186 -4.41 7.90 -7.21
CA PHE A 186 -4.91 7.99 -5.84
C PHE A 186 -5.34 9.42 -5.57
N GLU A 187 -6.53 9.60 -5.05
CA GLU A 187 -7.08 10.88 -4.62
C GLU A 187 -7.59 10.76 -3.18
N TYR A 188 -7.27 11.73 -2.36
CA TYR A 188 -7.83 11.90 -1.02
C TYR A 188 -8.35 13.32 -0.85
N ASP A 189 -9.65 13.44 -0.64
CA ASP A 189 -10.36 14.70 -0.50
C ASP A 189 -10.79 14.93 0.95
N THR A 190 -10.60 16.13 1.45
CA THR A 190 -11.12 16.56 2.76
C THR A 190 -12.11 17.71 2.63
N THR A 191 -13.23 17.64 3.35
CA THR A 191 -14.17 18.76 3.41
C THR A 191 -13.71 19.79 4.45
N GLY A 192 -13.34 20.99 4.00
CA GLY A 192 -13.16 22.16 4.87
C GLY A 192 -11.75 22.67 5.06
N THR A 193 -10.72 21.94 4.67
CA THR A 193 -9.31 22.38 4.66
C THR A 193 -8.67 22.07 3.32
N SER A 194 -7.66 22.84 2.93
CA SER A 194 -6.92 22.67 1.67
C SER A 194 -5.94 21.50 1.75
N SER A 195 -6.44 20.31 2.08
CA SER A 195 -5.62 19.13 2.35
C SER A 195 -5.99 17.97 1.43
N ASP A 196 -6.27 18.27 0.16
CA ASP A 196 -6.49 17.22 -0.83
C ASP A 196 -5.12 16.68 -1.28
N ASP A 197 -4.96 15.38 -1.30
CA ASP A 197 -3.73 14.71 -1.70
C ASP A 197 -3.98 13.94 -2.98
N ASP A 198 -3.06 14.07 -3.93
CA ASP A 198 -3.09 13.36 -5.22
C ASP A 198 -1.79 12.59 -5.40
N MET A 199 -1.86 11.34 -5.85
CA MET A 199 -0.69 10.57 -6.23
C MET A 199 -0.94 9.80 -7.54
N GLU A 200 -0.14 10.09 -8.56
CA GLU A 200 -0.20 9.40 -9.84
C GLU A 200 1.09 8.63 -10.10
N GLY A 201 0.98 7.33 -10.39
CA GLY A 201 2.14 6.45 -10.62
C GLY A 201 2.05 5.71 -11.94
N ALA A 202 3.17 5.61 -12.65
CA ALA A 202 3.28 4.80 -13.87
C ALA A 202 4.58 4.00 -13.88
N LYS A 203 4.52 2.76 -14.40
CA LYS A 203 5.69 1.89 -14.53
C LYS A 203 5.64 1.08 -15.80
N ILE A 204 6.79 0.96 -16.46
CA ILE A 204 7.03 -0.01 -17.51
C ILE A 204 8.14 -0.96 -17.08
N THR A 205 7.92 -2.26 -17.23
CA THR A 205 8.93 -3.29 -16.96
C THR A 205 9.16 -4.10 -18.23
N TYR A 206 10.41 -4.39 -18.53
CA TYR A 206 10.81 -5.25 -19.64
C TYR A 206 11.63 -6.44 -19.13
N THR A 207 11.13 -7.65 -19.34
CA THR A 207 11.82 -8.90 -19.04
C THR A 207 12.81 -9.21 -20.15
N VAL A 208 14.10 -8.98 -19.89
CA VAL A 208 15.18 -9.21 -20.88
C VAL A 208 15.44 -10.70 -21.05
N SER A 209 15.40 -11.44 -19.94
CA SER A 209 15.54 -12.91 -19.88
C SER A 209 14.82 -13.43 -18.62
N ASP A 210 14.79 -14.75 -18.44
CA ASP A 210 14.22 -15.37 -17.23
C ASP A 210 14.91 -14.90 -15.93
N GLU A 211 16.09 -14.32 -16.03
CA GLU A 211 16.91 -13.88 -14.90
C GLU A 211 16.99 -12.36 -14.76
N ILE A 212 16.72 -11.59 -15.84
CA ILE A 212 16.97 -10.15 -15.87
C ILE A 212 15.70 -9.40 -16.24
N SER A 213 15.34 -8.43 -15.44
CA SER A 213 14.33 -7.41 -15.75
C SER A 213 14.89 -6.00 -15.61
N ILE A 214 14.36 -5.08 -16.40
CA ILE A 214 14.62 -3.64 -16.28
C ILE A 214 13.28 -2.91 -16.17
N SER A 215 13.23 -1.83 -15.41
CA SER A 215 12.04 -1.03 -15.29
C SER A 215 12.35 0.46 -15.29
N TYR A 216 11.34 1.24 -15.68
CA TYR A 216 11.30 2.68 -15.52
C TYR A 216 9.95 3.04 -14.89
N ALA A 217 10.00 3.85 -13.86
CA ALA A 217 8.83 4.30 -13.11
C ALA A 217 8.86 5.81 -12.93
N THR A 218 7.67 6.41 -12.92
CA THR A 218 7.45 7.83 -12.58
C THR A 218 6.31 7.91 -11.58
N GLU A 219 6.41 8.88 -10.68
CA GLU A 219 5.38 9.15 -9.69
C GLU A 219 5.31 10.65 -9.43
N GLU A 220 4.09 11.18 -9.41
CA GLU A 220 3.80 12.55 -9.03
C GLU A 220 3.01 12.52 -7.72
N VAL A 221 3.45 13.30 -6.74
CA VAL A 221 2.78 13.42 -5.44
C VAL A 221 2.51 14.88 -5.14
N LYS A 222 1.29 15.17 -4.75
CA LYS A 222 0.86 16.48 -4.28
C LYS A 222 0.13 16.32 -2.96
N THR A 223 0.57 17.04 -1.95
CA THR A 223 -0.07 17.04 -0.63
C THR A 223 -0.59 18.43 -0.27
N GLY A 224 -1.89 18.55 -0.12
CA GLY A 224 -2.57 19.79 0.23
C GLY A 224 -2.31 20.91 -0.76
N THR A 225 -1.78 22.04 -0.28
CA THR A 225 -1.48 23.23 -1.10
C THR A 225 -0.04 23.27 -1.61
N LYS A 226 0.73 22.22 -1.42
CA LYS A 226 2.13 22.15 -1.86
C LYS A 226 2.24 22.03 -3.38
N LEU A 227 3.42 22.27 -3.91
CA LEU A 227 3.75 21.95 -5.30
C LEU A 227 3.81 20.44 -5.48
N THR A 228 3.60 19.98 -6.70
CA THR A 228 3.75 18.57 -7.05
C THR A 228 5.22 18.19 -7.04
N ALA A 229 5.58 17.16 -6.31
CA ALA A 229 6.89 16.52 -6.40
C ALA A 229 6.87 15.44 -7.50
N GLU A 230 7.90 15.41 -8.34
CA GLU A 230 8.05 14.44 -9.42
C GLU A 230 9.19 13.47 -9.11
N TYR A 231 8.87 12.18 -9.01
CA TYR A 231 9.83 11.10 -8.76
C TYR A 231 10.02 10.26 -10.03
N LYS A 232 11.26 9.87 -10.29
CA LYS A 232 11.61 8.99 -11.41
C LYS A 232 12.60 7.92 -10.93
N GLU A 233 12.43 6.69 -11.38
CA GLU A 233 13.36 5.61 -11.06
C GLU A 233 13.61 4.70 -12.25
N MET A 234 14.87 4.36 -12.48
CA MET A 234 15.31 3.24 -13.35
C MET A 234 15.86 2.13 -12.47
N ALA A 235 15.37 0.90 -12.68
CA ALA A 235 15.86 -0.25 -11.92
C ALA A 235 16.22 -1.43 -12.84
N VAL A 236 17.12 -2.27 -12.32
CA VAL A 236 17.48 -3.56 -12.89
C VAL A 236 17.51 -4.61 -11.79
N ASP A 237 16.85 -5.75 -12.03
CA ASP A 237 16.87 -6.90 -11.15
C ASP A 237 17.54 -8.09 -11.88
N TYR A 238 18.39 -8.80 -11.15
CA TYR A 238 18.98 -10.04 -11.59
C TYR A 238 18.73 -11.14 -10.59
N THR A 239 17.96 -12.16 -10.99
CA THR A 239 17.58 -13.28 -10.13
C THR A 239 18.29 -14.55 -10.57
N THR A 240 18.99 -15.20 -9.64
CA THR A 240 19.67 -16.47 -9.89
C THR A 240 19.79 -17.29 -8.61
N GLY A 241 19.52 -18.60 -8.69
CA GLY A 241 19.75 -19.54 -7.58
C GLY A 241 19.02 -19.21 -6.26
N GLY A 242 17.88 -18.52 -6.33
CA GLY A 242 17.13 -18.07 -5.13
C GLY A 242 17.61 -16.75 -4.54
N MET A 243 18.55 -16.07 -5.18
CA MET A 243 19.01 -14.73 -4.83
C MET A 243 18.56 -13.73 -5.90
N THR A 244 18.11 -12.56 -5.49
CA THR A 244 17.84 -11.41 -6.36
C THR A 244 18.78 -10.27 -5.99
N LEU A 245 19.51 -9.75 -7.00
CA LEU A 245 20.29 -8.54 -6.92
C LEU A 245 19.50 -7.41 -7.58
N SER A 246 19.26 -6.34 -6.86
CA SER A 246 18.54 -5.16 -7.33
C SER A 246 19.47 -3.96 -7.32
N ALA A 247 19.44 -3.17 -8.41
CA ALA A 247 20.10 -1.89 -8.48
C ALA A 247 19.14 -0.86 -9.07
N SER A 248 19.04 0.32 -8.45
CA SER A 248 18.23 1.41 -8.98
C SER A 248 18.94 2.76 -8.87
N MET A 249 18.52 3.66 -9.75
CA MET A 249 18.84 5.09 -9.73
C MET A 249 17.53 5.86 -9.81
N GLY A 250 17.32 6.77 -8.86
CA GLY A 250 16.15 7.62 -8.80
C GLY A 250 16.53 9.09 -8.67
N GLU A 251 15.61 9.94 -9.09
CA GLU A 251 15.66 11.38 -8.93
C GLU A 251 14.30 11.89 -8.45
N VAL A 252 14.30 12.98 -7.71
CA VAL A 252 13.10 13.72 -7.33
C VAL A 252 13.32 15.20 -7.64
N GLU A 253 12.30 15.82 -8.22
CA GLU A 253 12.19 17.27 -8.44
C GLU A 253 11.14 17.84 -7.48
N ASP A 254 11.39 19.05 -6.94
CA ASP A 254 10.49 19.75 -6.01
C ASP A 254 10.08 18.95 -4.78
N ARG A 255 11.00 18.19 -4.21
CA ARG A 255 10.78 17.24 -3.10
C ARG A 255 10.04 17.84 -1.89
N ASP A 256 10.31 19.09 -1.53
CA ASP A 256 9.70 19.76 -0.37
C ASP A 256 8.33 20.44 -0.69
N GLY A 257 7.91 20.40 -1.96
CA GLY A 257 6.65 21.01 -2.39
C GLY A 257 6.55 22.50 -2.15
N THR A 258 7.68 23.21 -1.91
CA THR A 258 7.69 24.64 -1.64
C THR A 258 8.42 25.43 -2.74
N THR A 259 7.96 26.68 -2.99
CA THR A 259 8.60 27.58 -3.94
C THR A 259 9.89 28.21 -3.42
N ALA A 260 10.25 27.97 -2.16
CA ALA A 260 11.35 28.67 -1.47
C ALA A 260 12.70 27.95 -1.59
N ALA A 261 12.68 26.64 -1.77
CA ALA A 261 13.86 25.83 -2.00
C ALA A 261 13.48 24.71 -2.98
N ILE A 262 13.95 24.78 -4.21
CA ILE A 262 13.89 23.66 -5.14
C ILE A 262 14.91 22.66 -4.65
N GLU A 263 14.47 21.59 -4.01
CA GLU A 263 15.35 20.52 -3.54
C GLU A 263 15.25 19.32 -4.47
N ASP A 264 16.04 19.35 -5.53
CA ASP A 264 16.24 18.18 -6.38
C ASP A 264 17.21 17.22 -5.68
N GLN A 265 16.89 15.95 -5.67
CA GLN A 265 17.75 14.92 -5.07
C GLN A 265 17.90 13.73 -6.01
N GLU A 266 19.12 13.22 -6.09
CA GLU A 266 19.42 11.95 -6.76
C GLU A 266 19.73 10.87 -5.70
N ARG A 267 19.30 9.64 -5.97
CA ARG A 267 19.67 8.48 -5.15
C ARG A 267 20.10 7.30 -6.03
N TRP A 268 20.86 6.41 -5.44
CA TRP A 268 21.10 5.09 -5.97
C TRP A 268 20.93 4.03 -4.88
N TYR A 269 20.52 2.85 -5.30
CA TYR A 269 20.33 1.71 -4.41
C TYR A 269 21.01 0.48 -4.99
N LEU A 270 21.56 -0.35 -4.11
CA LEU A 270 22.05 -1.69 -4.44
C LEU A 270 21.64 -2.62 -3.29
N GLY A 271 20.90 -3.67 -3.61
CA GLY A 271 20.39 -4.63 -2.66
C GLY A 271 20.57 -6.06 -3.11
N ALA A 272 20.49 -6.97 -2.14
CA ALA A 272 20.42 -8.40 -2.38
C ALA A 272 19.39 -9.02 -1.43
N SER A 273 18.52 -9.89 -1.97
CA SER A 273 17.57 -10.68 -1.20
C SER A 273 17.78 -12.17 -1.45
N PHE A 274 17.49 -13.01 -0.43
CA PHE A 274 17.73 -14.46 -0.44
C PHE A 274 16.49 -15.24 -0.05
#